data_d510e97fa30e5ffa7293713ef12bb0a4
#
_entry.id   d510e97fa30e5ffa7293713ef12bb0a4
#
_cell.length_a   1.000
_cell.length_b   1.000
_cell.length_c   1.000
_cell.angle_alpha   90.00
_cell.angle_beta   90.00
_cell.angle_gamma   90.00
#
_symmetry.space_group_name_H-M   'P 1'
#
loop_
_entity.id
_entity.type
_entity.pdbx_description
1 polymer ?
#
loop_
_entity_poly.entity_id
_entity_poly.type
_entity_poly.pdbx_seq_one_letter_code
_entity_poly.pdbx_strand_id
1 'polypeptide(L)' 'MKYYLIAGEASGDLHASNLMMSIKQLDSDAEFRFLGGDLMAAQANSEPLIHYKDMAFMGFIPV' A
#
# COMPACT_ATOMS: atom_id res chain seq x y z
N MET A 1 -7.37 -12.04 7.53
CA MET A 1 -6.94 -12.41 6.18
C MET A 1 -5.78 -11.51 5.74
N LYS A 2 -4.88 -12.03 4.94
CA LYS A 2 -3.71 -11.28 4.49
C LYS A 2 -3.93 -10.74 3.08
N TYR A 3 -3.58 -9.49 2.88
CA TYR A 3 -3.76 -8.81 1.61
C TYR A 3 -2.43 -8.23 1.16
N TYR A 4 -2.17 -8.30 -0.15
CA TYR A 4 -0.97 -7.75 -0.76
C TYR A 4 -1.38 -6.70 -1.79
N LEU A 5 -0.84 -5.50 -1.64
CA LEU A 5 -1.18 -4.38 -2.53
C LEU A 5 0.09 -3.71 -3.02
N ILE A 6 0.01 -3.15 -4.22
CA ILE A 6 1.14 -2.45 -4.83
C ILE A 6 0.65 -1.13 -5.40
N ALA A 7 1.32 -0.05 -5.01
CA ALA A 7 1.08 1.27 -5.57
C ALA A 7 2.42 1.90 -5.89
N GLY A 8 2.62 2.27 -7.14
CA GLY A 8 3.90 2.80 -7.62
C GLY A 8 3.99 4.32 -7.63
N GLU A 9 2.92 5.01 -7.26
CA GLU A 9 2.90 6.48 -7.29
C GLU A 9 1.87 7.00 -6.29
N ALA A 10 1.88 8.33 -6.10
CA ALA A 10 1.05 8.96 -5.08
C ALA A 10 -0.46 8.73 -5.29
N SER A 11 -0.93 8.78 -6.54
CA SER A 11 -2.36 8.54 -6.81
C SER A 11 -2.76 7.10 -6.50
N GLY A 12 -1.89 6.15 -6.80
CA GLY A 12 -2.11 4.74 -6.44
C GLY A 12 -2.13 4.53 -4.95
N ASP A 13 -1.23 5.22 -4.23
CA ASP A 13 -1.20 5.17 -2.77
C ASP A 13 -2.53 5.64 -2.18
N LEU A 14 -3.08 6.74 -2.69
CA LEU A 14 -4.37 7.25 -2.25
C LEU A 14 -5.49 6.25 -2.51
N HIS A 15 -5.58 5.73 -3.72
CA HIS A 15 -6.64 4.77 -4.07
C HIS A 15 -6.52 3.47 -3.28
N ALA A 16 -5.31 2.97 -3.12
CA ALA A 16 -5.07 1.75 -2.36
C ALA A 16 -5.40 1.95 -0.89
N SER A 17 -5.08 3.12 -0.32
CA SER A 17 -5.40 3.40 1.08
C SER A 17 -6.91 3.39 1.31
N ASN A 18 -7.70 3.92 0.36
CA ASN A 18 -9.14 3.89 0.45
C ASN A 18 -9.68 2.46 0.37
N LEU A 19 -9.10 1.64 -0.50
CA LEU A 19 -9.46 0.22 -0.58
C LEU A 19 -9.15 -0.50 0.72
N MET A 20 -7.98 -0.23 1.31
CA MET A 20 -7.59 -0.83 2.57
C MET A 20 -8.56 -0.47 3.69
N MET A 21 -9.03 0.77 3.71
CA MET A 21 -10.04 1.21 4.67
C MET A 21 -11.31 0.39 4.54
N SER A 22 -11.78 0.18 3.31
CA SER A 22 -12.98 -0.62 3.04
C SER A 22 -12.78 -2.08 3.45
N ILE A 23 -11.62 -2.65 3.16
CA ILE A 23 -11.30 -4.02 3.55
C ILE A 23 -11.33 -4.16 5.07
N LYS A 24 -10.76 -3.19 5.79
CA LYS A 24 -10.75 -3.23 7.25
C LYS A 24 -12.14 -3.21 7.85
N GLN A 25 -13.09 -2.56 7.21
CA GLN A 25 -14.48 -2.54 7.67
C GLN A 25 -15.15 -3.90 7.50
N LEU A 26 -14.76 -4.65 6.47
CA LEU A 26 -15.34 -5.96 6.19
C LEU A 26 -14.58 -7.10 6.88
N ASP A 27 -13.29 -6.88 7.15
CA ASP A 27 -12.42 -7.88 7.75
C ASP A 27 -11.58 -7.20 8.83
N SER A 28 -12.03 -7.29 10.09
CA SER A 28 -11.35 -6.64 11.20
C SER A 28 -9.98 -7.24 11.49
N ASP A 29 -9.71 -8.44 11.01
CA ASP A 29 -8.43 -9.11 11.18
C ASP A 29 -7.52 -8.94 9.96
N ALA A 30 -7.85 -8.01 9.06
CA ALA A 30 -7.06 -7.79 7.86
C ALA A 30 -5.62 -7.41 8.20
N GLU A 31 -4.68 -8.07 7.54
CA GLU A 31 -3.27 -7.75 7.59
C GLU A 31 -2.82 -7.36 6.20
N PHE A 32 -2.05 -6.29 6.11
CA PHE A 32 -1.60 -5.78 4.82
C PHE A 32 -0.09 -5.86 4.69
N ARG A 33 0.36 -6.40 3.56
CA ARG A 33 1.72 -6.32 3.09
C ARG A 33 1.66 -5.52 1.79
N PHE A 34 2.46 -4.50 1.68
CA PHE A 34 2.27 -3.60 0.55
C PHE A 34 3.55 -2.90 0.13
N LEU A 35 3.56 -2.50 -1.13
CA LEU A 35 4.51 -1.57 -1.69
C LEU A 35 3.71 -0.31 -1.97
N GLY A 36 4.08 0.81 -1.39
CA GLY A 36 3.27 2.00 -1.55
C GLY A 36 3.86 3.18 -0.80
N GLY A 37 2.99 4.00 -0.26
CA GLY A 37 3.37 5.24 0.38
C GLY A 37 2.79 5.44 1.76
N ASP A 38 2.81 6.70 2.19
CA ASP A 38 2.45 7.06 3.56
C ASP A 38 0.97 6.85 3.86
N LEU A 39 0.10 7.04 2.87
CA LEU A 39 -1.34 6.85 3.08
C LEU A 39 -1.69 5.38 3.32
N MET A 40 -1.07 4.50 2.55
CA MET A 40 -1.24 3.06 2.76
C MET A 40 -0.65 2.64 4.12
N ALA A 41 0.51 3.21 4.47
CA ALA A 41 1.14 2.93 5.76
C ALA A 41 0.23 3.30 6.92
N ALA A 42 -0.46 4.44 6.83
CA ALA A 42 -1.40 4.87 7.86
C ALA A 42 -2.56 3.89 8.00
N GLN A 43 -3.10 3.40 6.89
CA GLN A 43 -4.21 2.44 6.94
C GLN A 43 -3.78 1.06 7.43
N ALA A 44 -2.58 0.63 7.06
CA ALA A 44 -2.07 -0.67 7.49
C ALA A 44 -1.56 -0.66 8.93
N ASN A 45 -1.35 0.53 9.49
CA ASN A 45 -0.72 0.71 10.79
C ASN A 45 0.65 0.02 10.83
N SER A 46 1.36 0.05 9.73
CA SER A 46 2.70 -0.52 9.59
C SER A 46 3.39 0.14 8.39
N GLU A 47 4.68 -0.07 8.26
CA GLU A 47 5.44 0.51 7.17
C GLU A 47 5.35 -0.35 5.91
N PRO A 48 5.47 0.25 4.71
CA PRO A 48 5.51 -0.52 3.49
C PRO A 48 6.78 -1.38 3.41
N LEU A 49 6.69 -2.47 2.67
CA LEU A 49 7.88 -3.28 2.39
C LEU A 49 8.90 -2.44 1.61
N ILE A 50 8.41 -1.66 0.65
CA ILE A 50 9.22 -0.69 -0.10
C ILE A 50 8.32 0.52 -0.35
N HIS A 51 8.80 1.72 -0.02
CA HIS A 51 8.08 2.95 -0.33
C HIS A 51 8.20 3.23 -1.84
N TYR A 52 7.13 3.76 -2.45
CA TYR A 52 7.14 3.97 -3.90
C TYR A 52 8.26 4.90 -4.38
N LYS A 53 8.72 5.80 -3.53
CA LYS A 53 9.85 6.68 -3.86
C LYS A 53 11.13 5.89 -4.09
N ASP A 54 11.30 4.79 -3.37
CA ASP A 54 12.48 3.94 -3.47
C ASP A 54 12.41 2.98 -4.65
N MET A 55 11.22 2.72 -5.15
CA MET A 55 11.04 1.86 -6.32
C MET A 55 11.72 2.42 -7.56
N ALA A 56 11.80 3.74 -7.67
CA ALA A 56 12.46 4.39 -8.78
C ALA A 56 13.93 4.02 -8.86
N PHE A 57 14.59 3.93 -7.71
CA PHE A 57 16.00 3.53 -7.66
C PHE A 57 16.19 2.07 -8.03
N MET A 58 15.20 1.26 -7.79
CA MET A 58 15.28 -0.18 -8.00
C MET A 58 14.85 -0.59 -9.40
N GLY A 59 14.48 0.37 -10.25
CA GLY A 59 14.09 0.09 -11.61
C GLY A 59 12.74 -0.59 -11.76
N PHE A 60 11.89 -0.49 -10.77
CA PHE A 60 10.56 -1.08 -10.80
C PHE A 60 9.53 -0.20 -11.49
N ILE A 61 9.95 0.88 -12.06
CA ILE A 61 9.01 1.78 -12.73
C ILE A 61 8.55 1.15 -14.03
N PRO A 62 7.27 0.93 -14.20
CA PRO A 62 6.78 0.42 -15.47
C PRO A 62 6.98 1.48 -16.54
N VAL A 63 7.37 1.05 -17.67
CA VAL A 63 7.54 1.93 -18.81
C VAL A 63 6.31 1.92 -19.67
#